data_bad5ed83e3d595bc09587ed73770dad5
#
_entry.id   bad5ed83e3d595bc09587ed73770dad5
#
_cell.length_a   1.000
_cell.length_b   1.000
_cell.length_c   1.000
_cell.angle_alpha   90.00
_cell.angle_beta   90.00
_cell.angle_gamma   90.00
#
_symmetry.space_group_name_H-M   'P 1'
#
loop_
_entity.id
_entity.type
_entity.pdbx_description
1 polymer ?
#
loop_
_entity_poly.entity_id
_entity_poly.type
_entity_poly.pdbx_seq_one_letter_code
_entity_poly.pdbx_strand_id
1 'polypeptide(L)'
;MERPSRVTEETTSENVFIVHGRDHKPMKELKAMLKEFGLNPIVLHEQTSGSITVVEKLERYSKGIGFAFILLTPDDALVPTTKGAAINEKRGIAGQVYGYHTKPIFRARQNVILEFGFFIAKITRKRVCCLYKVDTELPYDVPSDMHEIVYILFKESVNEVKDKIIKELKEAGYTIKI
;
A
#
# COMPACT_ATOMS: atom_id res chain seq x y z
N MET A 1 -44.22 -15.17 -6.80
CA MET A 1 -43.35 -15.59 -5.65
C MET A 1 -42.07 -14.82 -5.74
N GLU A 2 -42.07 -13.59 -5.23
CA GLU A 2 -40.93 -12.67 -5.23
C GLU A 2 -39.94 -13.07 -4.16
N ARG A 3 -38.68 -13.23 -4.53
CA ARG A 3 -37.60 -13.39 -3.57
C ARG A 3 -37.28 -12.00 -2.99
N PRO A 4 -37.27 -11.83 -1.68
CA PRO A 4 -36.81 -10.58 -1.08
C PRO A 4 -35.32 -10.45 -1.31
N SER A 5 -34.92 -9.40 -2.00
CA SER A 5 -33.55 -8.93 -2.08
C SER A 5 -33.12 -8.44 -0.70
N ARG A 6 -32.45 -9.30 0.07
CA ARG A 6 -31.67 -8.86 1.22
C ARG A 6 -30.48 -8.07 0.70
N VAL A 7 -30.65 -6.78 0.62
CA VAL A 7 -29.51 -5.85 0.69
C VAL A 7 -29.05 -5.92 2.16
N THR A 8 -28.13 -6.81 2.42
CA THR A 8 -27.35 -6.72 3.66
C THR A 8 -26.51 -5.45 3.53
N GLU A 9 -26.81 -4.42 4.31
CA GLU A 9 -25.87 -3.36 4.62
C GLU A 9 -24.63 -4.07 5.20
N GLU A 10 -23.61 -4.27 4.37
CA GLU A 10 -22.30 -4.72 4.83
C GLU A 10 -21.78 -3.61 5.74
N THR A 11 -21.95 -3.79 7.04
CA THR A 11 -21.33 -2.92 8.03
C THR A 11 -19.83 -2.94 7.78
N THR A 12 -19.30 -1.81 7.31
CA THR A 12 -17.91 -1.67 6.99
C THR A 12 -17.10 -1.87 8.27
N SER A 13 -16.23 -2.87 8.30
CA SER A 13 -15.40 -3.15 9.47
C SER A 13 -14.51 -1.95 9.79
N GLU A 14 -14.47 -1.49 11.04
CA GLU A 14 -13.60 -0.40 11.49
C GLU A 14 -12.10 -0.77 11.42
N ASN A 15 -11.78 -2.04 11.21
CA ASN A 15 -10.42 -2.52 11.11
C ASN A 15 -9.79 -2.14 9.77
N VAL A 16 -8.73 -1.35 9.82
CA VAL A 16 -7.96 -0.89 8.66
C VAL A 16 -6.53 -1.37 8.79
N PHE A 17 -6.03 -2.09 7.78
CA PHE A 17 -4.66 -2.59 7.79
C PHE A 17 -3.69 -1.55 7.22
N ILE A 18 -2.49 -1.45 7.82
CA ILE A 18 -1.40 -0.63 7.32
C ILE A 18 -0.22 -1.53 6.98
N VAL A 19 0.07 -1.62 5.68
CA VAL A 19 1.29 -2.24 5.16
C VAL A 19 2.35 -1.16 5.01
N HIS A 20 3.56 -1.42 5.46
CA HIS A 20 4.66 -0.46 5.37
C HIS A 20 6.02 -1.14 5.26
N GLY A 21 6.99 -0.40 4.74
CA GLY A 21 8.36 -0.84 4.65
C GLY A 21 9.23 -0.44 5.85
N ARG A 22 10.42 0.12 5.57
CA ARG A 22 11.41 0.50 6.60
C ARG A 22 11.18 1.89 7.18
N ASP A 23 10.58 2.80 6.41
CA ASP A 23 10.27 4.15 6.89
C ASP A 23 9.03 4.09 7.80
N HIS A 24 9.26 4.21 9.09
CA HIS A 24 8.20 4.14 10.10
C HIS A 24 7.48 5.47 10.34
N LYS A 25 8.02 6.60 9.84
CA LYS A 25 7.39 7.91 10.04
C LYS A 25 6.01 7.98 9.38
N PRO A 26 5.84 7.69 8.07
CA PRO A 26 4.54 7.72 7.42
C PRO A 26 3.54 6.74 8.06
N MET A 27 4.00 5.57 8.49
CA MET A 27 3.16 4.58 9.17
C MET A 27 2.60 5.12 10.49
N LYS A 28 3.43 5.77 11.31
CA LYS A 28 3.00 6.35 12.60
C LYS A 28 2.00 7.49 12.40
N GLU A 29 2.25 8.35 11.41
CA GLU A 29 1.36 9.47 11.05
C GLU A 29 0.00 8.94 10.58
N LEU A 30 -0.02 7.99 9.66
CA LEU A 30 -1.25 7.36 9.18
C LEU A 30 -2.01 6.66 10.30
N LYS A 31 -1.30 5.92 11.14
CA LYS A 31 -1.91 5.24 12.30
C LYS A 31 -2.58 6.20 13.26
N ALA A 32 -1.94 7.33 13.57
CA ALA A 32 -2.53 8.37 14.41
C ALA A 32 -3.78 8.97 13.77
N MET A 33 -3.71 9.33 12.49
CA MET A 33 -4.81 9.88 11.70
C MET A 33 -6.03 8.94 11.66
N LEU A 34 -5.81 7.64 11.41
CA LEU A 34 -6.92 6.67 11.38
C LEU A 34 -7.60 6.51 12.74
N LYS A 35 -6.84 6.60 13.83
CA LYS A 35 -7.40 6.60 15.19
C LYS A 35 -8.25 7.85 15.46
N GLU A 36 -7.79 9.04 15.01
CA GLU A 36 -8.59 10.27 15.08
C GLU A 36 -9.92 10.13 14.33
N PHE A 37 -9.94 9.38 13.23
CA PHE A 37 -11.15 9.09 12.46
C PHE A 37 -12.07 8.06 13.13
N GLY A 38 -11.68 7.50 14.28
CA GLY A 38 -12.45 6.47 15.00
C GLY A 38 -12.27 5.07 14.42
N LEU A 39 -11.23 4.85 13.60
CA LEU A 39 -10.90 3.56 13.01
C LEU A 39 -9.86 2.80 13.85
N ASN A 40 -9.79 1.48 13.65
CA ASN A 40 -8.84 0.60 14.32
C ASN A 40 -7.69 0.19 13.36
N PRO A 41 -6.56 0.92 13.35
CA PRO A 41 -5.43 0.59 12.50
C PRO A 41 -4.67 -0.63 13.02
N ILE A 42 -4.45 -1.61 12.15
CA ILE A 42 -3.69 -2.84 12.42
C ILE A 42 -2.38 -2.78 11.63
N VAL A 43 -1.27 -2.95 12.35
CA VAL A 43 0.10 -3.00 11.78
C VAL A 43 0.72 -4.34 12.14
N LEU A 44 1.18 -5.09 11.14
CA LEU A 44 1.57 -6.50 11.33
C LEU A 44 2.72 -6.69 12.33
N HIS A 45 3.76 -5.85 12.26
CA HIS A 45 4.93 -6.01 13.12
C HIS A 45 4.66 -5.70 14.60
N GLU A 46 3.59 -4.94 14.90
CA GLU A 46 3.15 -4.65 16.26
C GLU A 46 2.35 -5.78 16.90
N GLN A 47 1.92 -6.77 16.09
CA GLN A 47 1.12 -7.89 16.58
C GLN A 47 2.00 -8.99 17.16
N THR A 48 1.49 -9.71 18.15
CA THR A 48 2.20 -10.85 18.75
C THR A 48 2.46 -11.94 17.73
N SER A 49 3.68 -12.50 17.72
CA SER A 49 4.05 -13.52 16.73
C SER A 49 3.60 -14.93 17.12
N GLY A 50 3.51 -15.25 18.43
CA GLY A 50 2.97 -16.52 18.92
C GLY A 50 3.55 -17.78 18.26
N SER A 51 4.84 -17.77 17.91
CA SER A 51 5.53 -18.89 17.23
C SER A 51 4.95 -19.30 15.86
N ILE A 52 4.25 -18.37 15.17
CA ILE A 52 3.72 -18.58 13.83
C ILE A 52 4.57 -17.86 12.78
N THR A 53 4.52 -18.31 11.54
CA THR A 53 5.22 -17.65 10.41
C THR A 53 4.64 -16.27 10.11
N VAL A 54 5.40 -15.45 9.38
CA VAL A 54 4.92 -14.10 8.95
C VAL A 54 3.66 -14.22 8.09
N VAL A 55 3.56 -15.24 7.24
CA VAL A 55 2.39 -15.47 6.38
C VAL A 55 1.17 -15.84 7.22
N GLU A 56 1.30 -16.79 8.14
CA GLU A 56 0.22 -17.16 9.06
C GLU A 56 -0.23 -15.97 9.93
N LYS A 57 0.73 -15.13 10.34
CA LYS A 57 0.43 -13.89 11.07
C LYS A 57 -0.37 -12.93 10.20
N LEU A 58 0.01 -12.74 8.94
CA LEU A 58 -0.72 -11.91 7.98
C LEU A 58 -2.15 -12.44 7.77
N GLU A 59 -2.33 -13.73 7.55
CA GLU A 59 -3.63 -14.37 7.40
C GLU A 59 -4.52 -14.21 8.65
N ARG A 60 -3.91 -14.36 9.83
CA ARG A 60 -4.63 -14.25 11.11
C ARG A 60 -5.13 -12.82 11.36
N TYR A 61 -4.25 -11.82 11.24
CA TYR A 61 -4.57 -10.43 11.57
C TYR A 61 -5.29 -9.67 10.45
N SER A 62 -5.36 -10.25 9.25
CA SER A 62 -6.17 -9.71 8.15
C SER A 62 -7.61 -10.19 8.15
N LYS A 63 -8.05 -11.01 9.12
CA LYS A 63 -9.45 -11.41 9.27
C LYS A 63 -10.29 -10.21 9.68
N GLY A 64 -11.42 -9.99 8.98
CA GLY A 64 -12.33 -8.90 9.28
C GLY A 64 -11.79 -7.51 8.96
N ILE A 65 -10.78 -7.39 8.10
CA ILE A 65 -10.29 -6.11 7.60
C ILE A 65 -11.26 -5.57 6.56
N GLY A 66 -11.64 -4.31 6.71
CA GLY A 66 -12.52 -3.61 5.77
C GLY A 66 -11.77 -2.78 4.73
N PHE A 67 -10.52 -2.36 5.01
CA PHE A 67 -9.69 -1.54 4.14
C PHE A 67 -8.20 -1.75 4.41
N ALA A 68 -7.35 -1.52 3.40
CA ALA A 68 -5.90 -1.56 3.57
C ALA A 68 -5.22 -0.36 2.92
N PHE A 69 -4.33 0.28 3.66
CA PHE A 69 -3.37 1.25 3.14
C PHE A 69 -2.01 0.60 2.93
N ILE A 70 -1.42 0.84 1.77
CA ILE A 70 -0.11 0.35 1.39
C ILE A 70 0.86 1.53 1.28
N LEU A 71 1.79 1.64 2.19
CA LEU A 71 2.82 2.68 2.18
C LEU A 71 4.00 2.24 1.31
N LEU A 72 4.14 2.87 0.17
CA LEU A 72 5.23 2.65 -0.78
C LEU A 72 6.32 3.70 -0.52
N THR A 73 7.40 3.28 0.09
CA THR A 73 8.55 4.12 0.42
C THR A 73 9.82 3.61 -0.28
N PRO A 74 10.82 4.47 -0.59
CA PRO A 74 12.06 4.08 -1.27
C PRO A 74 12.99 3.31 -0.33
N ASP A 75 12.64 2.06 -0.01
CA ASP A 75 13.29 1.26 1.03
C ASP A 75 14.51 0.48 0.56
N ASP A 76 14.49 -0.05 -0.67
CA ASP A 76 15.54 -0.90 -1.22
C ASP A 76 16.13 -0.25 -2.46
N ALA A 77 17.47 -0.16 -2.50
CA ALA A 77 18.22 0.36 -3.65
C ALA A 77 18.58 -0.79 -4.60
N LEU A 78 18.26 -0.62 -5.88
CA LEU A 78 18.71 -1.49 -6.97
C LEU A 78 19.94 -0.86 -7.62
N VAL A 79 21.05 -1.58 -7.60
CA VAL A 79 22.24 -1.22 -8.39
C VAL A 79 22.19 -2.03 -9.69
N PRO A 80 22.01 -1.38 -10.86
CA PRO A 80 22.03 -2.10 -12.14
C PRO A 80 23.36 -2.81 -12.30
N THR A 81 23.35 -4.12 -12.45
CA THR A 81 24.53 -4.87 -12.89
C THR A 81 24.59 -4.85 -14.41
N THR A 82 25.80 -4.90 -14.99
CA THR A 82 25.97 -4.93 -16.46
C THR A 82 25.14 -6.01 -17.15
N LYS A 83 24.88 -7.14 -16.47
CA LYS A 83 24.00 -8.20 -16.98
C LYS A 83 22.51 -7.82 -16.92
N GLY A 84 22.07 -7.08 -15.89
CA GLY A 84 20.71 -6.59 -15.77
C GLY A 84 20.37 -5.45 -16.73
N ALA A 85 21.33 -4.56 -17.00
CA ALA A 85 21.20 -3.50 -17.99
C ALA A 85 20.96 -4.07 -19.40
N ALA A 86 21.71 -5.11 -19.79
CA ALA A 86 21.54 -5.76 -21.10
C ALA A 86 20.17 -6.45 -21.27
N ILE A 87 19.55 -6.91 -20.19
CA ILE A 87 18.19 -7.51 -20.22
C ILE A 87 17.13 -6.42 -20.40
N ASN A 88 17.31 -5.25 -19.81
CA ASN A 88 16.39 -4.12 -19.93
C ASN A 88 16.44 -3.43 -21.31
N GLU A 89 17.60 -3.41 -21.97
CA GLU A 89 17.72 -2.92 -23.35
C GLU A 89 16.88 -3.74 -24.35
N LYS A 90 16.69 -5.05 -24.11
CA LYS A 90 15.89 -5.93 -24.98
C LYS A 90 14.39 -5.91 -24.70
N ARG A 91 13.94 -5.38 -23.56
CA ARG A 91 12.52 -5.23 -23.21
C ARG A 91 12.11 -3.77 -23.19
N GLY A 92 12.30 -3.08 -24.31
CA GLY A 92 11.87 -1.70 -24.50
C GLY A 92 10.37 -1.54 -24.24
N ILE A 93 10.01 -1.04 -23.07
CA ILE A 93 8.72 -0.45 -22.85
C ILE A 93 8.85 1.02 -23.24
N ALA A 94 8.23 1.37 -24.39
CA ALA A 94 7.96 2.72 -24.86
C ALA A 94 9.17 3.69 -24.86
N GLY A 95 10.20 3.44 -25.68
CA GLY A 95 11.07 4.51 -26.18
C GLY A 95 11.98 5.24 -25.18
N GLN A 96 12.04 4.83 -23.92
CA GLN A 96 13.01 5.32 -22.96
C GLN A 96 14.23 4.40 -22.98
N VAL A 97 15.24 4.77 -23.74
CA VAL A 97 16.61 4.25 -23.56
C VAL A 97 17.06 4.72 -22.20
N TYR A 98 16.98 3.84 -21.20
CA TYR A 98 17.69 4.08 -19.93
C TYR A 98 19.19 4.04 -20.24
N GLY A 99 19.78 5.21 -20.45
CA GLY A 99 21.22 5.35 -20.47
C GLY A 99 21.78 4.71 -19.20
N TYR A 100 22.99 4.21 -19.23
CA TYR A 100 23.67 3.58 -18.09
C TYR A 100 23.52 4.45 -16.85
N HIS A 101 22.46 4.19 -16.04
CA HIS A 101 22.26 4.91 -14.81
C HIS A 101 23.24 4.35 -13.79
N THR A 102 24.28 5.11 -13.53
CA THR A 102 25.22 4.86 -12.42
C THR A 102 24.57 5.12 -11.06
N LYS A 103 23.37 5.72 -11.06
CA LYS A 103 22.62 6.01 -9.85
C LYS A 103 21.71 4.83 -9.47
N PRO A 104 21.63 4.48 -8.19
CA PRO A 104 20.71 3.45 -7.72
C PRO A 104 19.26 3.85 -8.04
N ILE A 105 18.44 2.85 -8.41
CA ILE A 105 17.01 2.98 -8.55
C ILE A 105 16.39 2.47 -7.24
N PHE A 106 15.47 3.21 -6.65
CA PHE A 106 14.83 2.83 -5.41
C PHE A 106 13.49 2.14 -5.67
N ARG A 107 13.09 1.25 -4.77
CA ARG A 107 11.80 0.57 -4.82
C ARG A 107 11.26 0.29 -3.41
N ALA A 108 9.96 0.03 -3.31
CA ALA A 108 9.38 -0.49 -2.10
C ALA A 108 9.98 -1.86 -1.75
N ARG A 109 10.04 -2.15 -0.46
CA ARG A 109 10.47 -3.46 0.05
C ARG A 109 9.63 -4.57 -0.58
N GLN A 110 10.26 -5.68 -0.97
CA GLN A 110 9.57 -6.81 -1.62
C GLN A 110 8.41 -7.35 -0.80
N ASN A 111 8.52 -7.38 0.54
CA ASN A 111 7.44 -7.82 1.41
C ASN A 111 6.19 -6.92 1.29
N VAL A 112 6.38 -5.60 1.13
CA VAL A 112 5.27 -4.65 0.92
C VAL A 112 4.51 -4.99 -0.36
N ILE A 113 5.22 -5.36 -1.43
CA ILE A 113 4.60 -5.77 -2.70
C ILE A 113 3.84 -7.09 -2.55
N LEU A 114 4.39 -8.06 -1.81
CA LEU A 114 3.72 -9.32 -1.51
C LEU A 114 2.41 -9.09 -0.72
N GLU A 115 2.48 -8.30 0.34
CA GLU A 115 1.34 -7.96 1.20
C GLU A 115 0.29 -7.17 0.43
N PHE A 116 0.70 -6.27 -0.45
CA PHE A 116 -0.19 -5.54 -1.36
C PHE A 116 -1.00 -6.49 -2.25
N GLY A 117 -0.33 -7.44 -2.95
CA GLY A 117 -1.02 -8.46 -3.75
C GLY A 117 -1.99 -9.30 -2.91
N PHE A 118 -1.60 -9.66 -1.69
CA PHE A 118 -2.45 -10.38 -0.75
C PHE A 118 -3.74 -9.60 -0.43
N PHE A 119 -3.65 -8.29 -0.12
CA PHE A 119 -4.84 -7.49 0.20
C PHE A 119 -5.74 -7.25 -1.00
N ILE A 120 -5.20 -7.06 -2.21
CA ILE A 120 -6.03 -6.97 -3.43
C ILE A 120 -6.87 -8.23 -3.62
N ALA A 121 -6.26 -9.40 -3.45
CA ALA A 121 -6.95 -10.67 -3.58
C ALA A 121 -8.00 -10.89 -2.47
N LYS A 122 -7.72 -10.39 -1.25
CA LYS A 122 -8.54 -10.63 -0.07
C LYS A 122 -9.76 -9.72 0.04
N ILE A 123 -9.59 -8.42 -0.17
CA ILE A 123 -10.64 -7.40 0.06
C ILE A 123 -10.99 -6.60 -1.20
N THR A 124 -10.50 -7.00 -2.34
CA THR A 124 -10.62 -6.34 -3.65
C THR A 124 -9.84 -5.01 -3.78
N ARG A 125 -9.50 -4.63 -5.01
CA ARG A 125 -8.73 -3.41 -5.28
C ARG A 125 -9.43 -2.11 -4.83
N LYS A 126 -10.76 -2.09 -4.79
CA LYS A 126 -11.56 -0.93 -4.36
C LYS A 126 -11.42 -0.59 -2.87
N ARG A 127 -10.88 -1.52 -2.09
CA ARG A 127 -10.65 -1.36 -0.65
C ARG A 127 -9.16 -1.32 -0.30
N VAL A 128 -8.30 -1.06 -1.31
CA VAL A 128 -6.86 -0.93 -1.15
C VAL A 128 -6.42 0.39 -1.73
N CYS A 129 -5.78 1.23 -0.92
CA CYS A 129 -5.24 2.52 -1.32
C CYS A 129 -3.72 2.55 -1.11
N CYS A 130 -2.98 2.92 -2.15
CA CYS A 130 -1.53 3.10 -2.08
C CYS A 130 -1.18 4.55 -1.74
N LEU A 131 -0.40 4.74 -0.70
CA LEU A 131 0.23 6.01 -0.35
C LEU A 131 1.69 5.95 -0.78
N TYR A 132 2.04 6.72 -1.79
CA TYR A 132 3.36 6.69 -2.40
C TYR A 132 4.17 7.92 -2.00
N LYS A 133 5.31 7.67 -1.35
CA LYS A 133 6.25 8.74 -0.98
C LYS A 133 7.10 9.11 -2.18
N VAL A 134 6.88 10.32 -2.70
CA VAL A 134 7.62 10.87 -3.82
C VAL A 134 8.90 11.52 -3.31
N ASP A 135 10.03 11.07 -3.83
CA ASP A 135 11.30 11.77 -3.69
C ASP A 135 11.74 12.22 -5.10
N THR A 136 11.85 13.52 -5.29
CA THR A 136 12.18 14.11 -6.61
C THR A 136 13.63 13.84 -7.04
N GLU A 137 14.48 13.48 -6.10
CA GLU A 137 15.90 13.22 -6.36
C GLU A 137 16.20 11.73 -6.56
N LEU A 138 15.31 10.85 -6.14
CA LEU A 138 15.48 9.41 -6.20
C LEU A 138 14.59 8.80 -7.29
N PRO A 139 15.17 8.21 -8.35
CA PRO A 139 14.39 7.44 -9.31
C PRO A 139 13.78 6.21 -8.59
N TYR A 140 12.46 6.06 -8.71
CA TYR A 140 11.72 5.02 -8.01
C TYR A 140 11.02 4.10 -9.01
N ASP A 141 11.20 2.80 -8.81
CA ASP A 141 10.58 1.75 -9.63
C ASP A 141 9.28 1.25 -8.97
N VAL A 142 8.20 1.37 -9.70
CA VAL A 142 6.88 0.84 -9.32
C VAL A 142 6.50 -0.24 -10.33
N PRO A 143 6.04 -1.41 -9.90
CA PRO A 143 5.56 -2.44 -10.84
C PRO A 143 4.51 -1.88 -11.80
N SER A 144 4.67 -2.13 -13.11
CA SER A 144 3.83 -1.57 -14.17
C SER A 144 2.34 -1.86 -13.98
N ASP A 145 2.03 -3.06 -13.49
CA ASP A 145 0.64 -3.52 -13.30
C ASP A 145 -0.07 -2.84 -12.11
N MET A 146 0.68 -2.05 -11.35
CA MET A 146 0.11 -1.25 -10.25
C MET A 146 -0.46 0.09 -10.74
N HIS A 147 -0.25 0.50 -11.99
CA HIS A 147 -0.71 1.80 -12.51
C HIS A 147 -2.24 1.98 -12.54
N GLU A 148 -3.01 0.90 -12.48
CA GLU A 148 -4.47 0.94 -12.41
C GLU A 148 -5.04 1.11 -11.01
N ILE A 149 -4.18 1.24 -10.00
CA ILE A 149 -4.59 1.37 -8.60
C ILE A 149 -4.47 2.83 -8.18
N VAL A 150 -5.38 3.26 -7.32
CA VAL A 150 -5.37 4.63 -6.80
C VAL A 150 -4.11 4.88 -6.00
N TYR A 151 -3.29 5.83 -6.49
CA TYR A 151 -2.13 6.33 -5.78
C TYR A 151 -2.39 7.71 -5.23
N ILE A 152 -2.13 7.88 -3.96
CA ILE A 152 -2.07 9.19 -3.33
C ILE A 152 -0.60 9.52 -3.10
N LEU A 153 -0.11 10.53 -3.80
CA LEU A 153 1.28 10.97 -3.70
C LEU A 153 1.44 11.93 -2.53
N PHE A 154 2.46 11.72 -1.69
CA PHE A 154 2.87 12.64 -0.63
C PHE A 154 4.40 12.80 -0.65
N LYS A 155 4.93 13.87 -0.06
CA LYS A 155 6.37 14.15 -0.02
C LYS A 155 6.96 13.91 1.36
N GLU A 156 6.67 14.77 2.30
CA GLU A 156 7.28 14.77 3.63
C GLU A 156 6.42 14.07 4.68
N SER A 157 5.11 14.23 4.61
CA SER A 157 4.17 13.77 5.60
C SER A 157 2.86 13.27 4.98
N VAL A 158 2.34 12.17 5.52
CA VAL A 158 1.01 11.66 5.15
C VAL A 158 -0.10 12.67 5.47
N ASN A 159 0.13 13.60 6.39
CA ASN A 159 -0.82 14.65 6.72
C ASN A 159 -1.10 15.60 5.56
N GLU A 160 -0.18 15.74 4.60
CA GLU A 160 -0.38 16.53 3.37
C GLU A 160 -1.57 16.05 2.53
N VAL A 161 -1.93 14.79 2.70
CA VAL A 161 -2.96 14.13 1.89
C VAL A 161 -4.15 13.63 2.70
N LYS A 162 -4.34 14.18 3.91
CA LYS A 162 -5.42 13.83 4.84
C LYS A 162 -6.79 13.85 4.15
N ASP A 163 -7.11 14.90 3.39
CA ASP A 163 -8.40 15.03 2.71
C ASP A 163 -8.62 13.96 1.64
N LYS A 164 -7.56 13.57 0.93
CA LYS A 164 -7.63 12.50 -0.06
C LYS A 164 -7.88 11.15 0.61
N ILE A 165 -7.21 10.88 1.75
CA ILE A 165 -7.43 9.66 2.55
C ILE A 165 -8.86 9.59 3.05
N ILE A 166 -9.42 10.73 3.55
CA ILE A 166 -10.81 10.81 3.98
C ILE A 166 -11.76 10.49 2.82
N LYS A 167 -11.47 11.01 1.63
CA LYS A 167 -12.29 10.75 0.44
C LYS A 167 -12.32 9.26 0.09
N GLU A 168 -11.17 8.59 0.02
CA GLU A 168 -11.07 7.15 -0.26
C GLU A 168 -11.84 6.31 0.77
N LEU A 169 -11.70 6.65 2.06
CA LEU A 169 -12.43 5.94 3.12
C LEU A 169 -13.95 6.15 3.00
N LYS A 170 -14.41 7.36 2.69
CA LYS A 170 -15.83 7.64 2.47
C LYS A 170 -16.39 6.90 1.26
N GLU A 171 -15.65 6.85 0.16
CA GLU A 171 -16.03 6.07 -1.04
C GLU A 171 -16.08 4.56 -0.75
N ALA A 172 -15.27 4.07 0.18
CA ALA A 172 -15.32 2.69 0.68
C ALA A 172 -16.44 2.45 1.73
N GLY A 173 -17.26 3.46 2.05
CA GLY A 173 -18.40 3.35 2.95
C GLY A 173 -18.12 3.63 4.43
N TYR A 174 -16.97 4.25 4.76
CA TYR A 174 -16.65 4.60 6.13
C TYR A 174 -17.28 5.93 6.56
N THR A 175 -17.79 5.96 7.79
CA THR A 175 -18.17 7.19 8.47
C THR A 175 -16.97 7.71 9.25
N ILE A 176 -16.46 8.90 8.89
CA ILE A 176 -15.29 9.49 9.52
C ILE A 176 -15.73 10.48 10.58
N LYS A 177 -15.28 10.29 11.81
CA LYS A 177 -15.43 11.24 12.90
C LYS A 177 -14.35 12.31 12.74
N ILE A 178 -14.73 13.54 12.50
CA ILE A 178 -13.82 14.70 12.40
C ILE A 178 -14.12 15.62 13.55
#